data_74deada7f7e36379a6c450fae4c86b3f
#
_entry.id   74deada7f7e36379a6c450fae4c86b3f
#
_cell.length_a   1.000
_cell.length_b   1.000
_cell.length_c   1.000
_cell.angle_alpha   90.00
_cell.angle_beta   90.00
_cell.angle_gamma   90.00
#
_symmetry.space_group_name_H-M   'P 1'
#
loop_
_entity.id
_entity.type
_entity.pdbx_description
1 polymer ?
#
loop_
_entity_poly.entity_id
_entity_poly.type
_entity_poly.pdbx_seq_one_letter_code
_entity_poly.pdbx_strand_id
1 'polypeptide(L)'
;MEFWTRRKFFASSLAGGALAGAGRLLGRTLGLEESAICRAGEVAAGGVRPVIISSANGRNALGKGMEILQGGGDTLDAAVAAVTIVEDDPNDDSVGYGGLPNEEGVVELDASVMHGPTRRAGSVASVQKIKNVARLAKTVMERTNHVMIVGDGARRFGVAEGFEEQNLLTEHSRKIWLAWKAKTSFNWRPGIDSPEWKDYMAELFDGDAAKIAYAEDKIAHPTTGTIN
;
A
#
# COMPACT_ATOMS: atom_id res chain seq x y z
N MET A 1 35.39 -17.25 -2.68
CA MET A 1 34.27 -16.64 -1.90
C MET A 1 34.08 -17.48 -0.65
N GLU A 2 34.49 -16.97 0.52
CA GLU A 2 34.22 -17.69 1.78
C GLU A 2 32.80 -17.46 2.22
N PHE A 3 32.04 -18.56 2.39
CA PHE A 3 30.66 -18.49 2.88
C PHE A 3 30.64 -18.10 4.36
N TRP A 4 29.94 -17.02 4.68
CA TRP A 4 29.66 -16.60 6.05
C TRP A 4 28.70 -17.59 6.72
N THR A 5 29.16 -18.27 7.77
CA THR A 5 28.32 -19.18 8.55
C THR A 5 27.63 -18.44 9.69
N ARG A 6 26.46 -18.92 10.12
CA ARG A 6 25.69 -18.34 11.24
C ARG A 6 26.55 -18.19 12.50
N ARG A 7 27.49 -19.13 12.76
CA ARG A 7 28.41 -19.05 13.89
C ARG A 7 29.40 -17.89 13.77
N LYS A 8 29.93 -17.60 12.59
CA LYS A 8 30.80 -16.43 12.35
C LYS A 8 30.06 -15.13 12.54
N PHE A 9 28.76 -15.07 12.14
CA PHE A 9 27.90 -13.89 12.37
C PHE A 9 27.72 -13.62 13.88
N PHE A 10 27.31 -14.61 14.66
CA PHE A 10 27.11 -14.43 16.11
C PHE A 10 28.43 -14.14 16.86
N ALA A 11 29.55 -14.73 16.46
CA ALA A 11 30.83 -14.44 17.08
C ALA A 11 31.30 -13.00 16.82
N SER A 12 31.11 -12.48 15.61
CA SER A 12 31.41 -11.07 15.29
C SER A 12 30.48 -10.07 15.98
N SER A 13 29.21 -10.42 16.17
CA SER A 13 28.24 -9.57 16.89
C SER A 13 28.56 -9.49 18.39
N LEU A 14 28.99 -10.60 19.01
CA LEU A 14 29.45 -10.64 20.42
C LEU A 14 30.75 -9.86 20.64
N ALA A 15 31.72 -9.96 19.71
CA ALA A 15 32.93 -9.19 19.78
C ALA A 15 32.72 -7.69 19.61
N GLY A 16 31.77 -7.29 18.72
CA GLY A 16 31.36 -5.89 18.55
C GLY A 16 30.70 -5.32 19.80
N GLY A 17 29.84 -6.09 20.47
CA GLY A 17 29.17 -5.70 21.71
C GLY A 17 30.14 -5.51 22.89
N ALA A 18 31.16 -6.40 23.01
CA ALA A 18 32.15 -6.30 24.06
C ALA A 18 33.11 -5.10 23.87
N LEU A 19 33.46 -4.77 22.61
CA LEU A 19 34.28 -3.59 22.29
C LEU A 19 33.53 -2.29 22.57
N ALA A 20 32.20 -2.22 22.29
CA ALA A 20 31.38 -1.05 22.59
C ALA A 20 31.24 -0.83 24.11
N GLY A 21 31.13 -1.91 24.90
CA GLY A 21 31.09 -1.84 26.37
C GLY A 21 32.41 -1.38 26.99
N ALA A 22 33.54 -1.89 26.50
CA ALA A 22 34.89 -1.51 26.98
C ALA A 22 35.22 -0.04 26.61
N GLY A 23 34.81 0.42 25.43
CA GLY A 23 34.99 1.82 25.01
C GLY A 23 34.23 2.82 25.91
N ARG A 24 33.06 2.48 26.42
CA ARG A 24 32.34 3.29 27.38
C ARG A 24 32.98 3.42 28.74
N LEU A 25 33.59 2.33 29.24
CA LEU A 25 34.33 2.37 30.51
C LEU A 25 35.61 3.20 30.42
N LEU A 26 36.38 3.02 29.34
CA LEU A 26 37.63 3.74 29.09
C LEU A 26 37.40 5.24 28.78
N GLY A 27 36.35 5.59 28.04
CA GLY A 27 35.99 6.98 27.75
C GLY A 27 35.68 7.80 29.02
N ARG A 28 35.05 7.16 30.00
CA ARG A 28 34.73 7.78 31.29
C ARG A 28 35.94 8.08 32.16
N THR A 29 37.00 7.26 32.07
CA THR A 29 38.22 7.46 32.83
C THR A 29 39.21 8.45 32.18
N LEU A 30 39.05 8.70 30.87
CA LEU A 30 39.96 9.58 30.11
C LEU A 30 39.36 10.99 29.88
N GLY A 31 38.20 11.31 30.44
CA GLY A 31 37.60 12.64 30.31
C GLY A 31 37.29 13.08 28.86
N LEU A 32 37.21 12.12 27.94
CA LEU A 32 36.82 12.42 26.58
C LEU A 32 35.31 12.75 26.58
N GLU A 33 35.00 13.96 26.25
CA GLU A 33 33.61 14.41 26.09
C GLU A 33 32.85 13.43 25.17
N GLU A 34 31.67 13.05 25.60
CA GLU A 34 30.70 12.22 24.87
C GLU A 34 30.18 12.94 23.62
N SER A 35 31.08 13.23 22.69
CA SER A 35 30.72 13.72 21.37
C SER A 35 30.39 12.57 20.47
N ALA A 36 29.10 12.48 20.09
CA ALA A 36 28.55 11.69 19.00
C ALA A 36 28.40 10.18 19.18
N ILE A 37 27.98 9.71 20.32
CA ILE A 37 27.08 8.55 20.31
C ILE A 37 25.69 9.13 20.01
N CYS A 38 25.03 8.65 18.92
CA CYS A 38 23.65 8.99 18.65
C CYS A 38 22.84 8.88 19.96
N ARG A 39 22.63 9.96 20.64
CA ARG A 39 21.54 10.08 21.58
C ARG A 39 20.30 9.81 20.73
N ALA A 40 19.68 8.65 20.95
CA ALA A 40 18.26 8.51 20.62
C ALA A 40 17.61 9.77 21.24
N GLY A 41 17.24 10.72 20.41
CA GLY A 41 17.11 12.11 20.78
C GLY A 41 16.27 12.26 22.03
N GLU A 42 16.78 13.01 23.01
CA GLU A 42 15.92 13.90 23.76
C GLU A 42 15.17 14.73 22.70
N VAL A 43 13.92 14.33 22.46
CA VAL A 43 12.98 15.15 21.71
C VAL A 43 12.94 16.46 22.46
N ALA A 44 13.62 17.49 21.91
CA ALA A 44 13.52 18.83 22.45
C ALA A 44 12.04 19.12 22.68
N ALA A 45 11.73 19.83 23.76
CA ALA A 45 10.36 20.19 24.17
C ALA A 45 9.61 21.13 23.15
N GLY A 46 10.06 21.25 21.94
CA GLY A 46 9.32 21.70 20.76
C GLY A 46 8.55 20.49 20.23
N GLY A 47 7.23 20.47 20.43
CA GLY A 47 6.37 19.36 20.07
C GLY A 47 6.67 18.81 18.68
N VAL A 48 6.77 17.49 18.54
CA VAL A 48 6.95 16.81 17.26
C VAL A 48 5.85 17.28 16.32
N ARG A 49 6.22 17.94 15.24
CA ARG A 49 5.25 18.31 14.23
C ARG A 49 4.78 17.03 13.53
N PRO A 50 3.47 16.78 13.49
CA PRO A 50 2.97 15.61 12.77
C PRO A 50 3.31 15.72 11.28
N VAL A 51 3.67 14.60 10.68
CA VAL A 51 3.97 14.47 9.25
C VAL A 51 3.17 13.30 8.70
N ILE A 52 2.58 13.50 7.53
CA ILE A 52 1.91 12.45 6.76
C ILE A 52 2.41 12.51 5.31
N ILE A 53 2.65 11.36 4.72
CA ILE A 53 3.11 11.22 3.34
C ILE A 53 2.21 10.23 2.60
N SER A 54 2.10 10.40 1.29
CA SER A 54 1.38 9.46 0.42
C SER A 54 2.04 9.33 -0.95
N SER A 55 1.63 8.32 -1.70
CA SER A 55 1.79 8.27 -3.15
C SER A 55 1.01 9.42 -3.83
N ALA A 56 1.23 9.59 -5.14
CA ALA A 56 0.64 10.70 -5.90
C ALA A 56 -0.89 10.74 -5.85
N ASN A 57 -1.54 9.58 -5.94
CA ASN A 57 -3.00 9.44 -5.88
C ASN A 57 -3.60 9.79 -4.51
N GLY A 58 -2.86 9.57 -3.41
CA GLY A 58 -3.29 9.94 -2.06
C GLY A 58 -3.17 11.43 -1.71
N ARG A 59 -2.58 12.25 -2.60
CA ARG A 59 -2.25 13.66 -2.31
C ARG A 59 -3.44 14.49 -1.82
N ASN A 60 -4.60 14.31 -2.44
CA ASN A 60 -5.81 15.07 -2.11
C ASN A 60 -6.44 14.63 -0.78
N ALA A 61 -6.08 13.44 -0.28
CA ALA A 61 -6.59 12.87 0.96
C ALA A 61 -5.73 13.21 2.20
N LEU A 62 -4.50 13.73 2.00
CA LEU A 62 -3.58 14.06 3.10
C LEU A 62 -4.16 15.07 4.10
N GLY A 63 -5.01 16.00 3.63
CA GLY A 63 -5.67 16.98 4.50
C GLY A 63 -6.49 16.33 5.61
N LYS A 64 -7.22 15.23 5.30
CA LYS A 64 -8.01 14.50 6.29
C LYS A 64 -7.15 13.80 7.33
N GLY A 65 -6.08 13.14 6.89
CA GLY A 65 -5.12 12.53 7.81
C GLY A 65 -4.44 13.57 8.72
N MET A 66 -4.05 14.71 8.15
CA MET A 66 -3.42 15.79 8.92
C MET A 66 -4.37 16.42 9.95
N GLU A 67 -5.66 16.57 9.62
CA GLU A 67 -6.71 17.02 10.57
C GLU A 67 -6.74 16.12 11.82
N ILE A 68 -6.74 14.79 11.60
CA ILE A 68 -6.76 13.81 12.70
C ILE A 68 -5.49 13.94 13.56
N LEU A 69 -4.31 14.03 12.93
CA LEU A 69 -3.03 14.16 13.63
C LEU A 69 -2.94 15.46 14.44
N GLN A 70 -3.37 16.57 13.88
CA GLN A 70 -3.39 17.87 14.58
C GLN A 70 -4.38 17.89 15.74
N GLY A 71 -5.47 17.12 15.64
CA GLY A 71 -6.42 16.90 16.73
C GLY A 71 -5.91 15.95 17.83
N GLY A 72 -4.68 15.44 17.72
CA GLY A 72 -4.11 14.49 18.69
C GLY A 72 -4.62 13.06 18.51
N GLY A 73 -5.20 12.75 17.33
CA GLY A 73 -5.67 11.42 17.00
C GLY A 73 -4.54 10.43 16.67
N ASP A 74 -4.90 9.18 16.57
CA ASP A 74 -3.98 8.08 16.31
C ASP A 74 -3.39 8.14 14.89
N THR A 75 -2.12 7.77 14.74
CA THR A 75 -1.40 7.81 13.46
C THR A 75 -1.94 6.84 12.43
N LEU A 76 -2.36 5.64 12.86
CA LEU A 76 -2.95 4.65 11.97
C LEU A 76 -4.37 5.08 11.55
N ASP A 77 -5.16 5.66 12.47
CA ASP A 77 -6.47 6.19 12.13
C ASP A 77 -6.36 7.30 11.09
N ALA A 78 -5.37 8.18 11.21
CA ALA A 78 -5.10 9.22 10.23
C ALA A 78 -4.74 8.65 8.86
N ALA A 79 -3.85 7.66 8.81
CA ALA A 79 -3.44 7.01 7.56
C ALA A 79 -4.62 6.28 6.90
N VAL A 80 -5.37 5.46 7.65
CA VAL A 80 -6.51 4.71 7.13
C VAL A 80 -7.63 5.64 6.67
N ALA A 81 -7.91 6.73 7.38
CA ALA A 81 -8.90 7.71 6.95
C ALA A 81 -8.53 8.39 5.63
N ALA A 82 -7.24 8.69 5.42
CA ALA A 82 -6.78 9.23 4.15
C ALA A 82 -6.88 8.19 3.01
N VAL A 83 -6.45 6.96 3.24
CA VAL A 83 -6.52 5.88 2.23
C VAL A 83 -7.97 5.59 1.85
N THR A 84 -8.89 5.56 2.80
CA THR A 84 -10.32 5.31 2.56
C THR A 84 -10.93 6.30 1.56
N ILE A 85 -10.48 7.55 1.54
CA ILE A 85 -10.95 8.55 0.56
C ILE A 85 -10.57 8.13 -0.87
N VAL A 86 -9.38 7.58 -1.06
CA VAL A 86 -8.93 7.10 -2.37
C VAL A 86 -9.63 5.80 -2.73
N GLU A 87 -9.80 4.87 -1.77
CA GLU A 87 -10.55 3.62 -1.97
C GLU A 87 -12.02 3.86 -2.36
N ASP A 88 -12.58 5.01 -1.98
CA ASP A 88 -13.98 5.38 -2.29
C ASP A 88 -14.12 6.11 -3.63
N ASP A 89 -13.02 6.59 -4.24
CA ASP A 89 -13.06 7.35 -5.48
C ASP A 89 -13.20 6.42 -6.70
N PRO A 90 -14.34 6.44 -7.41
CA PRO A 90 -14.54 5.60 -8.60
C PRO A 90 -13.65 5.97 -9.79
N ASN A 91 -12.94 7.11 -9.73
CA ASN A 91 -12.04 7.58 -10.77
C ASN A 91 -10.58 7.15 -10.50
N ASP A 92 -10.27 6.65 -9.32
CA ASP A 92 -8.98 6.01 -9.04
C ASP A 92 -9.06 4.53 -9.40
N ASP A 93 -8.29 4.12 -10.41
CA ASP A 93 -8.27 2.75 -10.90
C ASP A 93 -7.18 1.89 -10.26
N SER A 94 -6.46 2.42 -9.29
CA SER A 94 -5.35 1.72 -8.63
C SER A 94 -5.78 0.95 -7.39
N VAL A 95 -6.85 1.37 -6.71
CA VAL A 95 -7.31 0.80 -5.44
C VAL A 95 -8.84 0.90 -5.28
N GLY A 96 -9.40 0.15 -4.35
CA GLY A 96 -10.78 0.33 -3.88
C GLY A 96 -11.85 0.17 -4.96
N TYR A 97 -12.84 1.09 -4.91
CA TYR A 97 -13.95 1.12 -5.86
C TYR A 97 -13.49 1.69 -7.20
N GLY A 98 -13.42 0.86 -8.20
CA GLY A 98 -12.91 1.22 -9.53
C GLY A 98 -11.53 0.66 -9.83
N GLY A 99 -10.93 -0.08 -8.90
CA GLY A 99 -9.66 -0.76 -9.13
C GLY A 99 -9.67 -1.63 -10.39
N LEU A 100 -8.54 -1.69 -11.09
CA LEU A 100 -8.41 -2.54 -12.28
C LEU A 100 -8.55 -4.01 -11.90
N PRO A 101 -9.31 -4.79 -12.66
CA PRO A 101 -9.56 -6.18 -12.35
C PRO A 101 -8.40 -7.10 -12.78
N ASN A 102 -8.41 -8.31 -12.28
CA ASN A 102 -7.56 -9.40 -12.75
C ASN A 102 -7.96 -9.86 -14.17
N GLU A 103 -7.29 -10.89 -14.69
CA GLU A 103 -7.54 -11.43 -16.05
C GLU A 103 -8.99 -11.87 -16.25
N GLU A 104 -9.66 -12.32 -15.20
CA GLU A 104 -11.05 -12.79 -15.24
C GLU A 104 -12.09 -11.66 -15.12
N GLY A 105 -11.63 -10.43 -14.98
CA GLY A 105 -12.51 -9.26 -14.83
C GLY A 105 -13.00 -9.05 -13.40
N VAL A 106 -12.33 -9.63 -12.42
CA VAL A 106 -12.67 -9.52 -10.99
C VAL A 106 -11.70 -8.57 -10.30
N VAL A 107 -12.22 -7.55 -9.61
CA VAL A 107 -11.40 -6.67 -8.79
C VAL A 107 -11.02 -7.39 -7.49
N GLU A 108 -9.73 -7.53 -7.27
CA GLU A 108 -9.13 -8.10 -6.07
C GLU A 108 -8.22 -7.06 -5.42
N LEU A 109 -8.39 -6.87 -4.14
CA LEU A 109 -7.73 -5.81 -3.40
C LEU A 109 -6.86 -6.36 -2.27
N ASP A 110 -5.72 -5.69 -2.06
CA ASP A 110 -4.79 -6.00 -1.00
C ASP A 110 -4.59 -4.76 -0.11
N ALA A 111 -4.36 -4.98 1.16
CA ALA A 111 -3.96 -3.91 2.08
C ALA A 111 -3.12 -4.46 3.23
N SER A 112 -2.24 -3.61 3.73
CA SER A 112 -1.53 -3.86 4.97
C SER A 112 -1.42 -2.60 5.80
N VAL A 113 -1.48 -2.76 7.11
CA VAL A 113 -1.33 -1.69 8.09
C VAL A 113 -0.35 -2.10 9.17
N MET A 114 0.35 -1.10 9.73
CA MET A 114 1.22 -1.28 10.87
C MET A 114 1.00 -0.15 11.85
N HIS A 115 0.87 -0.48 13.13
CA HIS A 115 0.73 0.48 14.20
C HIS A 115 1.98 0.46 15.09
N GLY A 116 2.84 1.45 14.94
CA GLY A 116 4.12 1.56 15.64
C GLY A 116 3.99 1.53 17.18
N PRO A 117 3.10 2.31 17.79
CA PRO A 117 2.94 2.35 19.24
C PRO A 117 2.64 0.99 19.87
N THR A 118 1.79 0.18 19.24
CA THR A 118 1.46 -1.17 19.76
C THR A 118 2.31 -2.28 19.15
N ARG A 119 3.14 -1.97 18.15
CA ARG A 119 3.95 -2.94 17.38
C ARG A 119 3.12 -4.09 16.80
N ARG A 120 1.90 -3.76 16.35
CA ARG A 120 0.96 -4.69 15.71
C ARG A 120 0.85 -4.37 14.22
N ALA A 121 0.51 -5.38 13.45
CA ALA A 121 0.24 -5.27 12.03
C ALA A 121 -1.01 -6.08 11.66
N GLY A 122 -1.66 -5.72 10.57
CA GLY A 122 -2.76 -6.46 9.98
C GLY A 122 -2.74 -6.34 8.47
N SER A 123 -3.15 -7.38 7.78
CA SER A 123 -3.13 -7.43 6.33
C SER A 123 -4.28 -8.24 5.79
N VAL A 124 -4.70 -7.88 4.60
CA VAL A 124 -5.61 -8.68 3.78
C VAL A 124 -5.10 -8.74 2.36
N ALA A 125 -5.38 -9.82 1.66
CA ALA A 125 -5.00 -9.98 0.26
C ALA A 125 -6.07 -10.72 -0.52
N SER A 126 -6.16 -10.44 -1.84
CA SER A 126 -7.12 -11.03 -2.77
C SER A 126 -8.57 -10.91 -2.27
N VAL A 127 -8.91 -9.74 -1.71
CA VAL A 127 -10.25 -9.46 -1.19
C VAL A 127 -11.13 -8.98 -2.32
N GLN A 128 -12.23 -9.66 -2.52
CA GLN A 128 -13.25 -9.30 -3.50
C GLN A 128 -14.43 -8.61 -2.81
N LYS A 129 -15.12 -7.75 -3.56
CA LYS A 129 -16.40 -7.13 -3.18
C LYS A 129 -16.39 -6.17 -1.98
N ILE A 130 -15.29 -5.98 -1.30
CA ILE A 130 -15.14 -5.00 -0.21
C ILE A 130 -14.16 -3.93 -0.66
N LYS A 131 -14.60 -2.66 -0.75
CA LYS A 131 -13.78 -1.56 -1.26
C LYS A 131 -12.76 -1.04 -0.25
N ASN A 132 -13.11 -0.98 1.03
CA ASN A 132 -12.29 -0.36 2.08
C ASN A 132 -11.38 -1.39 2.76
N VAL A 133 -10.43 -1.92 2.00
CA VAL A 133 -9.55 -3.00 2.47
C VAL A 133 -8.49 -2.52 3.47
N ALA A 134 -8.11 -1.25 3.48
CA ALA A 134 -7.24 -0.69 4.51
C ALA A 134 -7.93 -0.70 5.90
N ARG A 135 -9.21 -0.36 5.95
CA ARG A 135 -10.03 -0.51 7.17
C ARG A 135 -10.17 -1.97 7.57
N LEU A 136 -10.35 -2.87 6.60
CA LEU A 136 -10.45 -4.30 6.87
C LEU A 136 -9.12 -4.85 7.42
N ALA A 137 -7.97 -4.45 6.87
CA ALA A 137 -6.65 -4.81 7.39
C ALA A 137 -6.46 -4.32 8.84
N LYS A 138 -6.89 -3.09 9.15
CA LYS A 138 -6.91 -2.57 10.52
C LYS A 138 -7.79 -3.42 11.43
N THR A 139 -8.98 -3.82 10.98
CA THR A 139 -9.89 -4.68 11.73
C THR A 139 -9.26 -6.06 12.02
N VAL A 140 -8.53 -6.65 11.06
CA VAL A 140 -7.75 -7.88 11.29
C VAL A 140 -6.75 -7.68 12.42
N MET A 141 -5.99 -6.59 12.41
CA MET A 141 -5.01 -6.27 13.44
C MET A 141 -5.66 -6.10 14.82
N GLU A 142 -6.82 -5.47 14.90
CA GLU A 142 -7.49 -5.12 16.17
C GLU A 142 -8.30 -6.27 16.76
N ARG A 143 -8.97 -7.05 15.91
CA ARG A 143 -9.98 -8.04 16.32
C ARG A 143 -9.50 -9.47 16.31
N THR A 144 -8.31 -9.75 15.76
CA THR A 144 -7.80 -11.12 15.62
C THR A 144 -6.37 -11.25 16.15
N ASN A 145 -5.92 -12.50 16.29
CA ASN A 145 -4.52 -12.83 16.54
C ASN A 145 -3.75 -13.09 15.22
N HIS A 146 -4.42 -12.96 14.07
CA HIS A 146 -3.79 -13.11 12.77
C HIS A 146 -3.13 -11.80 12.34
N VAL A 147 -2.02 -11.92 11.63
CA VAL A 147 -1.40 -10.78 10.93
C VAL A 147 -1.98 -10.64 9.53
N MET A 148 -2.45 -11.73 8.93
CA MET A 148 -3.00 -11.71 7.56
C MET A 148 -4.16 -12.70 7.42
N ILE A 149 -5.22 -12.27 6.72
CA ILE A 149 -6.33 -13.10 6.24
C ILE A 149 -6.49 -12.84 4.74
N VAL A 150 -6.76 -13.88 3.94
CA VAL A 150 -6.76 -13.76 2.48
C VAL A 150 -8.03 -14.29 1.82
N GLY A 151 -8.32 -13.82 0.61
CA GLY A 151 -9.35 -14.33 -0.30
C GLY A 151 -10.75 -14.32 0.32
N ASP A 152 -11.49 -15.39 0.07
CA ASP A 152 -12.86 -15.56 0.60
C ASP A 152 -12.91 -15.58 2.13
N GLY A 153 -11.85 -16.02 2.79
CA GLY A 153 -11.72 -15.92 4.25
C GLY A 153 -11.74 -14.48 4.74
N ALA A 154 -10.97 -13.59 4.09
CA ALA A 154 -10.94 -12.17 4.41
C ALA A 154 -12.30 -11.49 4.10
N ARG A 155 -12.91 -11.83 2.98
CA ARG A 155 -14.24 -11.33 2.61
C ARG A 155 -15.30 -11.70 3.64
N ARG A 156 -15.40 -12.97 4.03
CA ARG A 156 -16.35 -13.45 5.06
C ARG A 156 -16.11 -12.82 6.42
N PHE A 157 -14.85 -12.67 6.80
CA PHE A 157 -14.49 -11.95 8.02
C PHE A 157 -14.97 -10.49 7.95
N GLY A 158 -14.71 -9.80 6.83
CA GLY A 158 -15.19 -8.42 6.62
C GLY A 158 -16.72 -8.30 6.74
N VAL A 159 -17.47 -9.18 6.10
CA VAL A 159 -18.95 -9.19 6.22
C VAL A 159 -19.39 -9.40 7.67
N ALA A 160 -18.75 -10.31 8.39
CA ALA A 160 -19.04 -10.54 9.82
C ALA A 160 -18.73 -9.32 10.70
N GLU A 161 -17.74 -8.50 10.32
CA GLU A 161 -17.39 -7.24 10.99
C GLU A 161 -18.18 -6.02 10.46
N GLY A 162 -19.18 -6.24 9.60
CA GLY A 162 -20.11 -5.21 9.12
C GLY A 162 -19.67 -4.45 7.87
N PHE A 163 -18.69 -4.97 7.12
CA PHE A 163 -18.36 -4.40 5.82
C PHE A 163 -19.39 -4.81 4.77
N GLU A 164 -19.78 -3.85 3.93
CA GLU A 164 -20.72 -4.08 2.86
C GLU A 164 -20.06 -4.67 1.62
N GLU A 165 -20.75 -5.64 1.00
CA GLU A 165 -20.36 -6.18 -0.29
C GLU A 165 -20.96 -5.36 -1.44
N GLN A 166 -20.13 -5.08 -2.45
CA GLN A 166 -20.57 -4.42 -3.67
C GLN A 166 -19.74 -4.86 -4.88
N ASN A 167 -20.23 -4.62 -6.08
CA ASN A 167 -19.41 -4.77 -7.27
C ASN A 167 -18.41 -3.60 -7.34
N LEU A 168 -17.12 -3.92 -7.40
CA LEU A 168 -16.04 -2.93 -7.41
C LEU A 168 -15.66 -2.50 -8.83
N LEU A 169 -16.04 -3.28 -9.86
CA LEU A 169 -15.69 -2.99 -11.25
C LEU A 169 -16.59 -1.88 -11.81
N THR A 170 -15.99 -0.72 -12.04
CA THR A 170 -16.66 0.38 -12.74
C THR A 170 -16.66 0.19 -14.25
N GLU A 171 -17.53 0.93 -14.94
CA GLU A 171 -17.54 0.90 -16.42
C GLU A 171 -16.23 1.41 -17.01
N HIS A 172 -15.58 2.40 -16.35
CA HIS A 172 -14.27 2.89 -16.74
C HIS A 172 -13.21 1.77 -16.70
N SER A 173 -13.07 1.10 -15.55
CA SER A 173 -12.10 0.02 -15.35
C SER A 173 -12.43 -1.19 -16.23
N ARG A 174 -13.71 -1.46 -16.46
CA ARG A 174 -14.15 -2.52 -17.39
C ARG A 174 -13.69 -2.25 -18.83
N LYS A 175 -13.79 -1.02 -19.29
CA LYS A 175 -13.32 -0.64 -20.64
C LYS A 175 -11.80 -0.81 -20.77
N ILE A 176 -11.03 -0.38 -19.77
CA ILE A 176 -9.57 -0.58 -19.73
C ILE A 176 -9.23 -2.07 -19.74
N TRP A 177 -9.90 -2.87 -18.92
CA TRP A 177 -9.72 -4.32 -18.89
C TRP A 177 -10.04 -4.99 -20.24
N LEU A 178 -11.10 -4.58 -20.93
CA LEU A 178 -11.44 -5.09 -22.26
C LEU A 178 -10.36 -4.74 -23.28
N ALA A 179 -9.84 -3.52 -23.25
CA ALA A 179 -8.74 -3.11 -24.12
C ALA A 179 -7.46 -3.92 -23.83
N TRP A 180 -7.12 -4.13 -22.55
CA TRP A 180 -6.00 -4.98 -22.16
C TRP A 180 -6.19 -6.43 -22.62
N LYS A 181 -7.38 -6.98 -22.40
CA LYS A 181 -7.73 -8.35 -22.80
C LYS A 181 -7.61 -8.54 -24.32
N ALA A 182 -8.07 -7.57 -25.09
CA ALA A 182 -7.94 -7.55 -26.54
C ALA A 182 -6.48 -7.60 -27.01
N LYS A 183 -5.59 -6.85 -26.33
CA LYS A 183 -4.17 -6.83 -26.65
C LYS A 183 -3.44 -8.12 -26.29
N THR A 184 -3.79 -8.74 -25.17
CA THR A 184 -3.04 -9.87 -24.60
C THR A 184 -3.55 -11.23 -25.06
N SER A 185 -4.75 -11.34 -25.60
CA SER A 185 -5.31 -12.62 -26.06
C SER A 185 -4.64 -13.10 -27.34
N PHE A 186 -4.07 -14.32 -27.32
CA PHE A 186 -3.41 -14.96 -28.47
C PHE A 186 -4.31 -15.11 -29.70
N ASN A 187 -5.60 -15.19 -29.52
CA ASN A 187 -6.58 -15.41 -30.58
C ASN A 187 -7.40 -14.16 -30.90
N TRP A 188 -7.11 -13.06 -30.23
CA TRP A 188 -7.89 -11.83 -30.39
C TRP A 188 -7.24 -10.90 -31.40
N ARG A 189 -8.02 -10.42 -32.32
CA ARG A 189 -7.68 -9.34 -33.24
C ARG A 189 -8.71 -8.25 -33.05
N PRO A 190 -8.35 -7.03 -33.19
CA PRO A 190 -7.18 -6.43 -33.85
C PRO A 190 -5.93 -6.36 -32.96
N GLY A 191 -4.75 -6.38 -33.58
CA GLY A 191 -3.48 -6.07 -32.92
C GLY A 191 -3.34 -4.56 -32.71
N ILE A 192 -2.56 -4.16 -31.69
CA ILE A 192 -2.42 -2.76 -31.27
C ILE A 192 -1.97 -1.79 -32.38
N ASP A 193 -1.25 -2.27 -33.37
CA ASP A 193 -0.77 -1.48 -34.49
C ASP A 193 -1.68 -1.55 -35.73
N SER A 194 -2.80 -2.28 -35.62
CA SER A 194 -3.72 -2.41 -36.75
C SER A 194 -4.72 -1.26 -36.83
N PRO A 195 -5.25 -0.95 -38.00
CA PRO A 195 -6.34 0.03 -38.15
C PRO A 195 -7.56 -0.35 -37.29
N GLU A 196 -7.88 -1.64 -37.25
CA GLU A 196 -9.01 -2.19 -36.51
C GLU A 196 -8.86 -1.97 -34.99
N TRP A 197 -7.63 -1.89 -34.44
CA TRP A 197 -7.39 -1.53 -33.07
C TRP A 197 -7.87 -0.11 -32.74
N LYS A 198 -7.56 0.83 -33.65
CA LYS A 198 -7.97 2.23 -33.49
C LYS A 198 -9.49 2.37 -33.52
N ASP A 199 -10.15 1.67 -34.43
CA ASP A 199 -11.60 1.66 -34.53
C ASP A 199 -12.23 1.02 -33.29
N TYR A 200 -11.67 -0.11 -32.81
CA TYR A 200 -12.10 -0.77 -31.57
C TYR A 200 -11.96 0.14 -30.35
N MET A 201 -10.83 0.83 -30.21
CA MET A 201 -10.61 1.75 -29.08
C MET A 201 -11.54 2.97 -29.19
N ALA A 202 -11.77 3.49 -30.39
CA ALA A 202 -12.71 4.58 -30.60
C ALA A 202 -14.15 4.17 -30.21
N GLU A 203 -14.59 2.99 -30.61
CA GLU A 203 -15.90 2.45 -30.23
C GLU A 203 -16.01 2.23 -28.70
N LEU A 204 -14.99 1.60 -28.10
CA LEU A 204 -14.97 1.26 -26.69
C LEU A 204 -15.03 2.49 -25.77
N PHE A 205 -14.40 3.59 -26.18
CA PHE A 205 -14.29 4.82 -25.39
C PHE A 205 -15.08 6.00 -25.99
N ASP A 206 -16.06 5.72 -26.84
CA ASP A 206 -16.92 6.72 -27.45
C ASP A 206 -16.16 7.84 -28.19
N GLY A 207 -15.01 7.52 -28.77
CA GLY A 207 -14.13 8.46 -29.48
C GLY A 207 -13.35 9.43 -28.58
N ASP A 208 -13.41 9.28 -27.27
CA ASP A 208 -12.69 10.14 -26.31
C ASP A 208 -11.18 9.85 -26.35
N ALA A 209 -10.44 10.69 -27.05
CA ALA A 209 -8.99 10.54 -27.23
C ALA A 209 -8.20 10.55 -25.91
N ALA A 210 -8.65 11.28 -24.89
CA ALA A 210 -7.98 11.33 -23.61
C ALA A 210 -8.13 10.00 -22.85
N LYS A 211 -9.32 9.39 -22.87
CA LYS A 211 -9.57 8.07 -22.28
C LYS A 211 -8.84 6.96 -23.03
N ILE A 212 -8.77 7.05 -24.37
CA ILE A 212 -8.01 6.11 -25.19
C ILE A 212 -6.52 6.15 -24.82
N ALA A 213 -5.91 7.34 -24.82
CA ALA A 213 -4.50 7.50 -24.46
C ALA A 213 -4.21 7.02 -23.03
N TYR A 214 -5.10 7.31 -22.09
CA TYR A 214 -4.99 6.82 -20.69
C TYR A 214 -5.03 5.29 -20.62
N ALA A 215 -5.97 4.64 -21.32
CA ALA A 215 -6.07 3.19 -21.36
C ALA A 215 -4.84 2.54 -22.01
N GLU A 216 -4.33 3.10 -23.09
CA GLU A 216 -3.11 2.63 -23.75
C GLU A 216 -1.89 2.74 -22.84
N ASP A 217 -1.75 3.82 -22.06
CA ASP A 217 -0.69 3.98 -21.07
C ASP A 217 -0.79 2.90 -19.98
N LYS A 218 -1.98 2.66 -19.44
CA LYS A 218 -2.21 1.60 -18.43
C LYS A 218 -1.91 0.19 -18.97
N ILE A 219 -2.21 -0.06 -20.23
CA ILE A 219 -1.90 -1.34 -20.88
C ILE A 219 -0.38 -1.49 -21.10
N ALA A 220 0.30 -0.41 -21.42
CA ALA A 220 1.75 -0.41 -21.63
C ALA A 220 2.53 -0.49 -20.32
N HIS A 221 2.00 0.12 -19.26
CA HIS A 221 2.64 0.23 -17.95
C HIS A 221 1.68 -0.25 -16.86
N PRO A 222 1.40 -1.58 -16.76
CA PRO A 222 0.51 -2.10 -15.73
C PRO A 222 1.09 -1.79 -14.35
N THR A 223 0.39 -0.93 -13.62
CA THR A 223 0.72 -0.63 -12.22
C THR A 223 -0.02 -1.59 -11.33
N THR A 224 0.69 -2.36 -10.54
CA THR A 224 0.09 -2.92 -9.33
C THR A 224 -0.08 -1.77 -8.35
N GLY A 225 -1.32 -1.41 -8.06
CA GLY A 225 -1.60 -0.35 -7.11
C GLY A 225 -1.04 -0.72 -5.73
N THR A 226 -0.01 -0.01 -5.31
CA THR A 226 0.51 -0.10 -3.95
C THR A 226 0.32 1.26 -3.32
N ILE A 227 -0.55 1.34 -2.32
CA ILE A 227 -0.60 2.47 -1.40
C ILE A 227 0.20 2.06 -0.17
N ASN A 228 1.31 2.73 0.07
CA ASN A 228 2.11 2.64 1.28
C ASN A 228 1.78 3.78 2.24
#